data_7a73f5d9731fb53c29d74da93a273699
#
_entry.id   7a73f5d9731fb53c29d74da93a273699
#
_cell.length_a   1.000
_cell.length_b   1.000
_cell.length_c   1.000
_cell.angle_alpha   90.00
_cell.angle_beta   90.00
_cell.angle_gamma   90.00
#
_symmetry.space_group_name_H-M   'P 1'
#
loop_
_entity.id
_entity.type
_entity.pdbx_description
1 polymer ?
#
loop_
_entity_poly.entity_id
_entity_poly.type
_entity_poly.pdbx_seq_one_letter_code
_entity_poly.pdbx_strand_id
1 'polypeptide(L)'
;MSSTQKKKGGKQNKTKKMRTPTRKNGRLYFPDYPDFTPNLTPRQMFQMGSFGGTYWRPIYSGVNGKDYKNVHKRYPKSWWDGIPETNLSSPDYDKEKNKYKVKVGTTLEFWESKKWIQPSHPYGWVHWYCDFYLGRRSKDDARQISRWKGLAGSNGRFMKFLVTQIQKKRGTYNDYDVSPKIRQVLQHWGYKLTKGDFNREMKIRRKK
;
A
#
# COMPACT_ATOMS: atom_id res chain seq x y z
N MET A 1 60.46 20.52 -23.05
CA MET A 1 59.14 20.12 -23.55
C MET A 1 58.30 19.65 -22.36
N SER A 2 57.40 20.56 -21.90
CA SER A 2 56.61 20.33 -20.66
C SER A 2 55.21 19.82 -21.06
N SER A 3 54.90 18.60 -20.65
CA SER A 3 53.62 17.91 -20.94
C SER A 3 52.62 18.24 -19.83
N THR A 4 51.60 19.04 -20.13
CA THR A 4 50.54 19.41 -19.23
C THR A 4 49.46 18.35 -19.22
N GLN A 5 49.36 17.54 -18.17
CA GLN A 5 48.27 16.60 -17.97
C GLN A 5 46.99 17.32 -17.54
N LYS A 6 45.93 17.29 -18.38
CA LYS A 6 44.58 17.74 -18.04
C LYS A 6 43.93 16.74 -17.08
N LYS A 7 43.67 17.16 -15.84
CA LYS A 7 42.80 16.44 -14.89
C LYS A 7 41.37 16.43 -15.41
N LYS A 8 40.84 15.23 -15.72
CA LYS A 8 39.42 15.02 -15.99
C LYS A 8 38.65 15.15 -14.66
N GLY A 9 37.81 16.18 -14.57
CA GLY A 9 36.92 16.37 -13.44
C GLY A 9 35.87 15.24 -13.39
N GLY A 10 35.91 14.45 -12.31
CA GLY A 10 34.90 13.43 -12.03
C GLY A 10 33.53 14.10 -11.79
N LYS A 11 32.52 13.74 -12.57
CA LYS A 11 31.13 14.10 -12.30
C LYS A 11 30.72 13.48 -10.97
N GLN A 12 30.59 14.28 -9.93
CA GLN A 12 29.94 13.86 -8.69
C GLN A 12 28.51 13.46 -9.00
N ASN A 13 28.20 12.16 -8.87
CA ASN A 13 26.84 11.65 -8.84
C ASN A 13 26.15 12.25 -7.62
N LYS A 14 25.36 13.31 -7.80
CA LYS A 14 24.45 13.83 -6.79
C LYS A 14 23.46 12.70 -6.44
N THR A 15 23.69 12.05 -5.31
CA THR A 15 22.73 11.09 -4.72
C THR A 15 21.37 11.79 -4.61
N LYS A 16 20.42 11.34 -5.42
CA LYS A 16 19.07 11.88 -5.47
C LYS A 16 18.46 11.67 -4.07
N LYS A 17 18.32 12.73 -3.28
CA LYS A 17 17.76 12.70 -1.94
C LYS A 17 16.45 11.92 -1.98
N MET A 18 16.37 10.78 -1.26
CA MET A 18 15.16 9.95 -1.21
C MET A 18 13.99 10.82 -0.77
N ARG A 19 12.94 10.89 -1.59
CA ARG A 19 11.74 11.70 -1.34
C ARG A 19 10.80 10.93 -0.42
N THR A 20 11.05 10.96 0.88
CA THR A 20 10.13 10.41 1.87
C THR A 20 8.85 11.26 1.92
N PRO A 21 7.68 10.64 2.05
CA PRO A 21 6.44 11.39 2.13
C PRO A 21 6.35 12.17 3.44
N THR A 22 5.69 13.32 3.38
CA THR A 22 5.28 14.07 4.57
C THR A 22 3.83 13.72 4.93
N ARG A 23 3.40 14.10 6.16
CA ARG A 23 2.01 13.93 6.55
C ARG A 23 1.31 15.30 6.62
N LYS A 24 0.19 15.44 5.89
CA LYS A 24 -0.63 16.64 5.90
C LYS A 24 -2.10 16.24 6.11
N ASN A 25 -2.76 16.81 7.12
CA ASN A 25 -4.17 16.53 7.45
C ASN A 25 -4.48 15.03 7.58
N GLY A 26 -3.58 14.27 8.24
CA GLY A 26 -3.72 12.82 8.44
C GLY A 26 -3.42 11.94 7.22
N ARG A 27 -3.14 12.53 6.05
CA ARG A 27 -2.80 11.83 4.80
C ARG A 27 -1.31 11.92 4.51
N LEU A 28 -0.79 10.92 3.82
CA LEU A 28 0.56 10.97 3.27
C LEU A 28 0.55 11.84 2.01
N TYR A 29 1.57 12.65 1.88
CA TYR A 29 1.76 13.55 0.75
C TYR A 29 3.09 13.23 0.07
N PHE A 30 3.02 12.94 -1.22
CA PHE A 30 4.16 12.68 -2.09
C PHE A 30 4.28 13.86 -3.07
N PRO A 31 5.34 14.69 -3.00
CA PRO A 31 5.43 15.92 -3.80
C PRO A 31 5.35 15.69 -5.32
N ASP A 32 5.88 14.56 -5.78
CA ASP A 32 5.87 14.16 -7.19
C ASP A 32 4.59 13.44 -7.65
N TYR A 33 3.71 13.07 -6.69
CA TYR A 33 2.41 12.43 -6.95
C TYR A 33 1.34 12.95 -5.97
N PRO A 34 0.94 14.23 -6.09
CA PRO A 34 0.05 14.91 -5.13
C PRO A 34 -1.34 14.26 -5.02
N ASP A 35 -1.78 13.54 -6.05
CA ASP A 35 -3.05 12.82 -6.08
C ASP A 35 -3.02 11.48 -5.34
N PHE A 36 -1.83 10.98 -4.99
CA PHE A 36 -1.67 9.74 -4.23
C PHE A 36 -1.60 10.05 -2.74
N THR A 37 -2.72 9.92 -2.05
CA THR A 37 -2.89 10.37 -0.66
C THR A 37 -3.40 9.27 0.27
N PRO A 38 -2.70 8.12 0.39
CA PRO A 38 -3.04 7.12 1.38
C PRO A 38 -2.92 7.70 2.80
N ASN A 39 -3.58 7.09 3.78
CA ASN A 39 -3.50 7.57 5.15
C ASN A 39 -2.91 6.55 6.13
N LEU A 40 -2.52 5.37 5.63
CA LEU A 40 -1.77 4.37 6.37
C LEU A 40 -0.40 4.17 5.70
N THR A 41 0.67 4.21 6.51
CA THR A 41 2.00 3.80 6.07
C THR A 41 2.08 2.27 5.92
N PRO A 42 3.05 1.71 5.17
CA PRO A 42 3.28 0.26 5.15
C PRO A 42 3.42 -0.33 6.56
N ARG A 43 4.21 0.29 7.44
CA ARG A 43 4.32 -0.09 8.85
C ARG A 43 2.96 -0.18 9.53
N GLN A 44 2.14 0.87 9.42
CA GLN A 44 0.82 0.92 10.05
C GLN A 44 -0.13 -0.18 9.53
N MET A 45 -0.07 -0.48 8.24
CA MET A 45 -0.88 -1.55 7.65
C MET A 45 -0.58 -2.91 8.31
N PHE A 46 0.69 -3.25 8.47
CA PHE A 46 1.10 -4.51 9.09
C PHE A 46 0.90 -4.51 10.60
N GLN A 47 1.15 -3.41 11.29
CA GLN A 47 0.88 -3.29 12.73
C GLN A 47 -0.60 -3.45 13.08
N MET A 48 -1.49 -3.02 12.19
CA MET A 48 -2.94 -3.19 12.37
C MET A 48 -3.41 -4.62 12.11
N GLY A 49 -2.63 -5.44 11.43
CA GLY A 49 -2.99 -6.77 10.99
C GLY A 49 -3.53 -6.82 9.57
N SER A 50 -2.82 -7.55 8.71
CA SER A 50 -3.06 -7.58 7.26
C SER A 50 -2.78 -8.95 6.66
N PHE A 51 -3.51 -9.28 5.59
CA PHE A 51 -3.28 -10.44 4.73
C PHE A 51 -3.23 -11.78 5.47
N GLY A 52 -3.91 -11.88 6.64
CA GLY A 52 -3.90 -13.09 7.46
C GLY A 52 -2.50 -13.52 7.90
N GLY A 53 -1.54 -12.58 7.94
CA GLY A 53 -0.15 -12.85 8.30
C GLY A 53 0.72 -13.45 7.18
N THR A 54 0.22 -13.59 5.95
CA THR A 54 0.91 -14.36 4.90
C THR A 54 1.59 -13.51 3.83
N TYR A 55 1.57 -12.19 3.93
CA TYR A 55 1.96 -11.34 2.80
C TYR A 55 3.39 -11.60 2.33
N TRP A 56 4.35 -11.69 3.25
CA TRP A 56 5.77 -11.87 2.95
C TRP A 56 6.23 -13.33 3.02
N ARG A 57 5.30 -14.30 2.98
CA ARG A 57 5.65 -15.73 2.94
C ARG A 57 6.59 -16.04 1.76
N PRO A 58 7.34 -17.12 1.81
CA PRO A 58 8.05 -17.61 0.63
C PRO A 58 7.07 -17.83 -0.53
N ILE A 59 7.45 -17.39 -1.73
CA ILE A 59 6.67 -17.58 -2.96
C ILE A 59 7.60 -17.94 -4.13
N TYR A 60 7.08 -18.72 -5.06
CA TYR A 60 7.57 -18.76 -6.43
C TYR A 60 6.75 -17.77 -7.26
N SER A 61 7.41 -16.89 -8.03
CA SER A 61 6.74 -15.93 -8.91
C SER A 61 6.66 -16.44 -10.33
N GLY A 62 5.45 -16.71 -10.82
CA GLY A 62 5.21 -17.12 -12.19
C GLY A 62 5.52 -16.03 -13.22
N VAL A 63 5.54 -14.73 -12.80
CA VAL A 63 5.82 -13.61 -13.71
C VAL A 63 7.29 -13.47 -14.10
N ASN A 64 8.23 -13.96 -13.28
CA ASN A 64 9.66 -13.85 -13.54
C ASN A 64 10.45 -15.13 -13.26
N GLY A 65 9.78 -16.25 -12.91
CA GLY A 65 10.38 -17.55 -12.73
C GLY A 65 11.37 -17.65 -11.57
N LYS A 66 11.14 -16.91 -10.46
CA LYS A 66 12.08 -16.82 -9.34
C LYS A 66 11.41 -17.09 -8.00
N ASP A 67 12.20 -17.71 -7.11
CA ASP A 67 11.83 -17.86 -5.71
C ASP A 67 12.16 -16.60 -4.92
N TYR A 68 11.25 -16.27 -3.99
CA TYR A 68 11.39 -15.15 -3.07
C TYR A 68 11.14 -15.59 -1.64
N LYS A 69 12.02 -15.20 -0.73
CA LYS A 69 11.88 -15.38 0.72
C LYS A 69 12.47 -14.20 1.45
N ASN A 70 11.95 -13.91 2.64
CA ASN A 70 12.48 -12.86 3.54
C ASN A 70 12.53 -11.45 2.91
N VAL A 71 11.67 -11.17 1.92
CA VAL A 71 11.72 -9.89 1.18
C VAL A 71 11.42 -8.71 2.10
N HIS A 72 10.61 -8.88 3.14
CA HIS A 72 10.34 -7.84 4.14
C HIS A 72 11.60 -7.37 4.88
N LYS A 73 12.62 -8.22 5.03
CA LYS A 73 13.89 -7.87 5.71
C LYS A 73 14.74 -6.83 4.98
N ARG A 74 14.40 -6.51 3.72
CA ARG A 74 15.04 -5.43 2.96
C ARG A 74 14.54 -4.03 3.35
N TYR A 75 13.45 -3.95 4.12
CA TYR A 75 12.87 -2.72 4.64
C TYR A 75 13.41 -2.38 6.03
N PRO A 76 13.26 -1.13 6.52
CA PRO A 76 13.75 -0.74 7.84
C PRO A 76 13.24 -1.70 8.93
N LYS A 77 14.13 -2.22 9.76
CA LYS A 77 13.79 -3.13 10.86
C LYS A 77 12.68 -2.54 11.75
N SER A 78 12.74 -1.24 12.00
CA SER A 78 11.74 -0.51 12.79
C SER A 78 10.30 -0.59 12.25
N TRP A 79 10.09 -1.00 10.98
CA TRP A 79 8.75 -1.22 10.46
C TRP A 79 8.08 -2.45 11.06
N TRP A 80 8.88 -3.40 11.50
CA TRP A 80 8.45 -4.71 11.99
C TRP A 80 8.52 -4.84 13.51
N ASP A 81 9.05 -3.82 14.22
CA ASP A 81 9.16 -3.83 15.66
C ASP A 81 7.80 -4.09 16.32
N GLY A 82 7.75 -5.10 17.20
CA GLY A 82 6.55 -5.54 17.88
C GLY A 82 5.56 -6.37 17.04
N ILE A 83 5.90 -6.69 15.78
CA ILE A 83 5.09 -7.56 14.91
C ILE A 83 5.72 -8.95 14.89
N PRO A 84 5.02 -10.00 15.37
CA PRO A 84 5.51 -11.37 15.26
C PRO A 84 5.75 -11.76 13.78
N GLU A 85 6.80 -12.55 13.52
CA GLU A 85 7.12 -13.03 12.16
C GLU A 85 5.93 -13.79 11.54
N THR A 86 5.15 -14.51 12.36
CA THR A 86 3.92 -15.20 11.94
C THR A 86 2.82 -14.25 11.46
N ASN A 87 2.92 -12.95 11.74
CA ASN A 87 1.99 -11.94 11.22
C ASN A 87 2.50 -11.26 9.95
N LEU A 88 3.69 -11.64 9.47
CA LEU A 88 4.32 -11.11 8.27
C LEU A 88 4.47 -12.16 7.16
N SER A 89 4.95 -13.36 7.52
CA SER A 89 5.43 -14.37 6.57
C SER A 89 4.95 -15.79 6.89
N SER A 90 3.85 -15.94 7.63
CA SER A 90 3.22 -17.26 7.86
C SER A 90 2.89 -17.93 6.52
N PRO A 91 3.11 -19.26 6.39
CA PRO A 91 2.64 -20.01 5.23
C PRO A 91 1.10 -20.07 5.17
N ASP A 92 0.44 -20.11 6.34
CA ASP A 92 -0.98 -20.31 6.48
C ASP A 92 -1.73 -19.00 6.78
N TYR A 93 -2.81 -18.79 6.03
CA TYR A 93 -3.67 -17.62 6.20
C TYR A 93 -4.58 -17.78 7.41
N ASP A 94 -4.47 -16.84 8.34
CA ASP A 94 -5.33 -16.75 9.52
C ASP A 94 -6.09 -15.40 9.53
N LYS A 95 -7.42 -15.45 9.37
CA LYS A 95 -8.26 -14.23 9.38
C LYS A 95 -8.20 -13.47 10.70
N GLU A 96 -7.91 -14.14 11.83
CA GLU A 96 -7.81 -13.51 13.15
C GLU A 96 -6.63 -12.53 13.24
N LYS A 97 -5.62 -12.71 12.39
CA LYS A 97 -4.49 -11.77 12.23
C LYS A 97 -4.84 -10.52 11.43
N ASN A 98 -6.02 -10.44 10.84
CA ASN A 98 -6.49 -9.24 10.16
C ASN A 98 -7.11 -8.25 11.15
N LYS A 99 -6.98 -6.95 10.87
CA LYS A 99 -7.58 -5.89 11.70
C LYS A 99 -9.06 -6.09 11.97
N TYR A 100 -9.80 -6.54 10.95
CA TYR A 100 -11.26 -6.72 11.04
C TYR A 100 -11.67 -8.19 11.11
N LYS A 101 -10.74 -9.12 11.35
CA LYS A 101 -10.95 -10.57 11.56
C LYS A 101 -11.79 -11.22 10.47
N VAL A 102 -11.63 -10.79 9.24
CA VAL A 102 -12.33 -11.30 8.06
C VAL A 102 -11.36 -11.73 6.98
N LYS A 103 -11.71 -12.79 6.25
CA LYS A 103 -10.95 -13.23 5.08
C LYS A 103 -11.26 -12.31 3.89
N VAL A 104 -10.23 -11.76 3.26
CA VAL A 104 -10.30 -10.96 2.03
C VAL A 104 -9.09 -11.24 1.15
N GLY A 105 -9.24 -10.94 -0.13
CA GLY A 105 -8.22 -11.20 -1.14
C GLY A 105 -8.40 -12.56 -1.81
N THR A 106 -7.55 -12.80 -2.79
CA THR A 106 -7.45 -14.03 -3.59
C THR A 106 -5.99 -14.49 -3.59
N THR A 107 -5.69 -15.55 -4.34
CA THR A 107 -4.34 -16.12 -4.40
C THR A 107 -3.38 -15.31 -5.27
N LEU A 108 -2.08 -15.56 -5.13
CA LEU A 108 -1.04 -14.94 -5.94
C LEU A 108 -1.23 -15.32 -7.43
N GLU A 109 -1.50 -16.59 -7.70
CA GLU A 109 -1.72 -17.14 -9.05
C GLU A 109 -2.89 -16.42 -9.74
N PHE A 110 -3.97 -16.15 -9.00
CA PHE A 110 -5.07 -15.36 -9.52
C PHE A 110 -4.62 -13.93 -9.87
N TRP A 111 -3.81 -13.29 -9.03
CA TRP A 111 -3.31 -11.94 -9.32
C TRP A 111 -2.36 -11.92 -10.53
N GLU A 112 -1.53 -12.93 -10.67
CA GLU A 112 -0.66 -13.12 -11.83
C GLU A 112 -1.46 -13.33 -13.12
N SER A 113 -2.48 -14.21 -13.10
CA SER A 113 -3.37 -14.46 -14.25
C SER A 113 -4.11 -13.21 -14.70
N LYS A 114 -4.42 -12.29 -13.79
CA LYS A 114 -5.04 -10.98 -14.08
C LYS A 114 -4.01 -9.90 -14.46
N LYS A 115 -2.74 -10.24 -14.60
CA LYS A 115 -1.64 -9.30 -14.91
C LYS A 115 -1.54 -8.13 -13.91
N TRP A 116 -1.92 -8.39 -12.65
CA TRP A 116 -1.83 -7.37 -11.59
C TRP A 116 -0.44 -7.32 -10.96
N ILE A 117 0.32 -8.40 -11.09
CA ILE A 117 1.69 -8.51 -10.61
C ILE A 117 2.65 -8.07 -11.72
N GLN A 118 3.68 -7.34 -11.34
CA GLN A 118 4.78 -6.96 -12.24
C GLN A 118 6.07 -7.63 -11.76
N PRO A 119 6.99 -7.97 -12.67
CA PRO A 119 8.25 -8.64 -12.33
C PRO A 119 9.10 -7.91 -11.28
N SER A 120 9.00 -6.58 -11.21
CA SER A 120 9.70 -5.75 -10.21
C SER A 120 9.15 -5.88 -8.80
N HIS A 121 7.86 -6.26 -8.67
CA HIS A 121 7.17 -6.34 -7.38
C HIS A 121 6.34 -7.63 -7.30
N PRO A 122 6.98 -8.80 -7.15
CA PRO A 122 6.32 -10.12 -7.23
C PRO A 122 5.25 -10.34 -6.15
N TYR A 123 5.30 -9.64 -5.03
CA TYR A 123 4.20 -9.65 -4.04
C TYR A 123 3.09 -8.63 -4.35
N GLY A 124 3.16 -7.90 -5.46
CA GLY A 124 2.11 -6.99 -5.92
C GLY A 124 2.12 -5.61 -5.27
N TRP A 125 0.91 -5.05 -5.07
CA TRP A 125 0.72 -3.63 -4.76
C TRP A 125 1.43 -3.17 -3.47
N VAL A 126 1.36 -3.93 -2.38
CA VAL A 126 2.00 -3.49 -1.12
C VAL A 126 3.52 -3.56 -1.21
N HIS A 127 4.08 -4.51 -1.98
CA HIS A 127 5.51 -4.54 -2.27
C HIS A 127 5.94 -3.26 -2.99
N TRP A 128 5.22 -2.89 -4.07
CA TRP A 128 5.40 -1.61 -4.74
C TRP A 128 5.24 -0.43 -3.77
N TYR A 129 4.21 -0.44 -2.92
CA TYR A 129 3.93 0.65 -2.00
C TYR A 129 5.04 0.82 -0.95
N CYS A 130 5.63 -0.25 -0.46
CA CYS A 130 6.79 -0.20 0.43
C CYS A 130 7.99 0.50 -0.24
N ASP A 131 8.29 0.14 -1.49
CA ASP A 131 9.38 0.74 -2.26
C ASP A 131 9.09 2.21 -2.58
N PHE A 132 7.86 2.51 -3.00
CA PHE A 132 7.42 3.87 -3.31
C PHE A 132 7.46 4.78 -2.08
N TYR A 133 7.05 4.28 -0.92
CA TYR A 133 7.08 4.98 0.36
C TYR A 133 8.51 5.37 0.76
N LEU A 134 9.49 4.51 0.49
CA LEU A 134 10.92 4.79 0.70
C LEU A 134 11.55 5.72 -0.36
N GLY A 135 10.74 6.25 -1.27
CA GLY A 135 11.20 7.18 -2.31
C GLY A 135 11.72 6.52 -3.58
N ARG A 136 11.65 5.19 -3.70
CA ARG A 136 11.95 4.50 -4.96
C ARG A 136 10.85 4.79 -5.97
N ARG A 137 11.25 4.94 -7.24
CA ARG A 137 10.32 5.20 -8.35
C ARG A 137 10.53 4.17 -9.45
N SER A 138 9.45 3.83 -10.12
CA SER A 138 9.43 2.81 -11.19
C SER A 138 8.51 3.22 -12.33
N LYS A 139 8.61 2.53 -13.47
CA LYS A 139 7.69 2.71 -14.61
C LYS A 139 6.25 2.30 -14.27
N ASP A 140 6.04 1.57 -13.18
CA ASP A 140 4.74 1.07 -12.73
C ASP A 140 3.97 2.06 -11.83
N ASP A 141 4.61 3.16 -11.42
CA ASP A 141 4.03 4.10 -10.44
C ASP A 141 2.68 4.67 -10.89
N ALA A 142 2.60 5.16 -12.11
CA ALA A 142 1.36 5.73 -12.65
C ALA A 142 0.21 4.72 -12.63
N ARG A 143 0.47 3.45 -13.02
CA ARG A 143 -0.51 2.37 -13.03
C ARG A 143 -0.98 2.04 -11.60
N GLN A 144 -0.08 1.89 -10.66
CA GLN A 144 -0.42 1.54 -9.27
C GLN A 144 -1.20 2.67 -8.58
N ILE A 145 -0.81 3.92 -8.81
CA ILE A 145 -1.53 5.09 -8.30
C ILE A 145 -2.92 5.18 -8.91
N SER A 146 -3.07 4.97 -10.22
CA SER A 146 -4.38 4.93 -10.88
C SER A 146 -5.30 3.86 -10.28
N ARG A 147 -4.78 2.65 -10.02
CA ARG A 147 -5.51 1.57 -9.34
C ARG A 147 -5.95 2.01 -7.94
N TRP A 148 -5.04 2.58 -7.17
CA TRP A 148 -5.35 3.09 -5.83
C TRP A 148 -6.45 4.16 -5.88
N LYS A 149 -6.37 5.13 -6.79
CA LYS A 149 -7.39 6.17 -6.98
C LYS A 149 -8.77 5.57 -7.27
N GLY A 150 -8.83 4.55 -8.12
CA GLY A 150 -10.07 3.86 -8.47
C GLY A 150 -10.67 2.99 -7.35
N LEU A 151 -9.87 2.60 -6.36
CA LEU A 151 -10.32 1.76 -5.25
C LEU A 151 -10.55 2.55 -3.96
N ALA A 152 -9.55 3.31 -3.51
CA ALA A 152 -9.47 3.93 -2.20
C ALA A 152 -9.38 5.46 -2.22
N GLY A 153 -9.15 6.08 -3.38
CA GLY A 153 -9.12 7.54 -3.53
C GLY A 153 -10.46 8.20 -3.25
N SER A 154 -10.53 9.53 -3.37
CA SER A 154 -11.73 10.32 -3.07
C SER A 154 -12.97 9.90 -3.88
N ASN A 155 -12.76 9.35 -5.08
CA ASN A 155 -13.79 8.77 -5.93
C ASN A 155 -13.73 7.24 -6.01
N GLY A 156 -12.93 6.62 -5.13
CA GLY A 156 -12.70 5.17 -5.13
C GLY A 156 -13.96 4.37 -4.86
N ARG A 157 -14.16 3.32 -5.66
CA ARG A 157 -15.39 2.50 -5.60
C ARG A 157 -15.62 1.86 -4.23
N PHE A 158 -14.56 1.35 -3.57
CA PHE A 158 -14.72 0.72 -2.25
C PHE A 158 -14.94 1.75 -1.15
N MET A 159 -14.32 2.93 -1.22
CA MET A 159 -14.59 4.00 -0.28
C MET A 159 -16.06 4.46 -0.38
N LYS A 160 -16.55 4.71 -1.60
CA LYS A 160 -17.95 5.09 -1.83
C LYS A 160 -18.93 4.00 -1.43
N PHE A 161 -18.62 2.73 -1.75
CA PHE A 161 -19.44 1.60 -1.33
C PHE A 161 -19.54 1.50 0.19
N LEU A 162 -18.41 1.64 0.91
CA LEU A 162 -18.40 1.63 2.37
C LEU A 162 -19.31 2.73 2.94
N VAL A 163 -19.20 3.96 2.43
CA VAL A 163 -20.06 5.07 2.86
C VAL A 163 -21.54 4.77 2.60
N THR A 164 -21.87 4.14 1.46
CA THR A 164 -23.24 3.70 1.16
C THR A 164 -23.74 2.69 2.19
N GLN A 165 -22.94 1.70 2.57
CA GLN A 165 -23.36 0.70 3.56
C GLN A 165 -23.57 1.32 4.95
N ILE A 166 -22.68 2.23 5.35
CA ILE A 166 -22.84 2.96 6.63
C ILE A 166 -24.11 3.79 6.61
N GLN A 167 -24.38 4.52 5.53
CA GLN A 167 -25.60 5.33 5.38
C GLN A 167 -26.88 4.48 5.48
N LYS A 168 -26.91 3.32 4.80
CA LYS A 168 -28.04 2.38 4.88
C LYS A 168 -28.31 1.89 6.30
N LYS A 169 -27.26 1.73 7.09
CA LYS A 169 -27.34 1.33 8.51
C LYS A 169 -27.54 2.50 9.47
N ARG A 170 -27.66 3.73 8.97
CA ARG A 170 -27.74 4.98 9.76
C ARG A 170 -26.57 5.13 10.75
N GLY A 171 -25.43 4.54 10.40
CA GLY A 171 -24.24 4.48 11.24
C GLY A 171 -23.28 5.65 11.03
N THR A 172 -22.13 5.56 11.66
CA THR A 172 -21.05 6.54 11.63
C THR A 172 -19.79 5.95 10.97
N TYR A 173 -18.81 6.81 10.63
CA TYR A 173 -17.59 6.39 9.93
C TYR A 173 -16.80 5.30 10.67
N ASN A 174 -16.91 5.20 12.00
CA ASN A 174 -16.24 4.27 12.88
C ASN A 174 -17.09 3.06 13.33
N ASP A 175 -18.25 2.85 12.75
CA ASP A 175 -19.03 1.63 12.96
C ASP A 175 -18.34 0.45 12.24
N TYR A 176 -17.39 -0.18 12.93
CA TYR A 176 -16.50 -1.19 12.33
C TYR A 176 -17.20 -2.49 11.97
N ASP A 177 -18.39 -2.75 12.51
CA ASP A 177 -19.24 -3.90 12.16
C ASP A 177 -19.91 -3.72 10.79
N VAL A 178 -19.98 -2.49 10.28
CA VAL A 178 -20.49 -2.22 8.94
C VAL A 178 -19.43 -2.52 7.91
N SER A 179 -19.67 -3.54 7.09
CA SER A 179 -18.82 -3.95 5.96
C SER A 179 -17.34 -4.21 6.32
N PRO A 180 -17.04 -5.07 7.30
CA PRO A 180 -15.67 -5.33 7.74
C PRO A 180 -14.77 -5.84 6.60
N LYS A 181 -15.30 -6.61 5.65
CA LYS A 181 -14.55 -7.06 4.45
C LYS A 181 -14.07 -5.87 3.61
N ILE A 182 -14.93 -4.88 3.36
CA ILE A 182 -14.55 -3.69 2.59
C ILE A 182 -13.55 -2.83 3.37
N ARG A 183 -13.71 -2.72 4.68
CA ARG A 183 -12.74 -2.02 5.54
C ARG A 183 -11.37 -2.69 5.50
N GLN A 184 -11.32 -4.04 5.52
CA GLN A 184 -10.07 -4.78 5.41
C GLN A 184 -9.44 -4.61 4.02
N VAL A 185 -10.22 -4.65 2.95
CA VAL A 185 -9.68 -4.37 1.60
C VAL A 185 -9.10 -2.96 1.54
N LEU A 186 -9.80 -1.95 2.00
CA LEU A 186 -9.29 -0.57 2.03
C LEU A 186 -8.00 -0.45 2.84
N GLN A 187 -7.93 -1.11 3.99
CA GLN A 187 -6.74 -1.15 4.83
C GLN A 187 -5.54 -1.77 4.07
N HIS A 188 -5.77 -2.87 3.31
CA HIS A 188 -4.76 -3.44 2.43
C HIS A 188 -4.31 -2.50 1.29
N TRP A 189 -5.09 -1.47 0.99
CA TRP A 189 -4.75 -0.40 0.04
C TRP A 189 -4.24 0.87 0.72
N GLY A 190 -3.71 0.76 1.94
CA GLY A 190 -3.11 1.89 2.66
C GLY A 190 -4.11 2.96 3.07
N TYR A 191 -5.39 2.61 3.22
CA TYR A 191 -6.45 3.55 3.52
C TYR A 191 -7.42 3.03 4.59
N LYS A 192 -7.80 3.91 5.50
CA LYS A 192 -8.98 3.73 6.37
C LYS A 192 -9.91 4.92 6.23
N LEU A 193 -11.23 4.67 6.26
CA LEU A 193 -12.22 5.74 6.22
C LEU A 193 -12.04 6.69 7.40
N THR A 194 -11.96 7.99 7.12
CA THR A 194 -11.87 9.04 8.14
C THR A 194 -13.21 9.77 8.29
N LYS A 195 -13.42 10.46 9.43
CA LYS A 195 -14.60 11.31 9.64
C LYS A 195 -14.71 12.39 8.54
N GLY A 196 -13.57 12.97 8.15
CA GLY A 196 -13.54 14.00 7.11
C GLY A 196 -13.98 13.47 5.75
N ASP A 197 -13.51 12.27 5.35
CA ASP A 197 -13.90 11.66 4.08
C ASP A 197 -15.36 11.24 4.07
N PHE A 198 -15.83 10.66 5.16
CA PHE A 198 -17.23 10.31 5.33
C PHE A 198 -18.15 11.54 5.19
N ASN A 199 -17.85 12.60 5.93
CA ASN A 199 -18.66 13.83 5.91
C ASN A 199 -18.63 14.49 4.52
N ARG A 200 -17.48 14.51 3.85
CA ARG A 200 -17.37 15.05 2.48
C ARG A 200 -18.25 14.27 1.50
N GLU A 201 -18.19 12.93 1.53
CA GLU A 201 -19.00 12.09 0.66
C GLU A 201 -20.49 12.23 0.96
N MET A 202 -20.90 12.31 2.23
CA MET A 202 -22.28 12.54 2.63
C MET A 202 -22.80 13.90 2.15
N LYS A 203 -21.96 14.95 2.20
CA LYS A 203 -22.33 16.28 1.68
C LYS A 203 -22.57 16.27 0.16
N ILE A 204 -21.74 15.53 -0.59
CA ILE A 204 -21.90 15.37 -2.05
C ILE A 204 -23.23 14.68 -2.38
N ARG A 205 -23.60 13.64 -1.62
CA ARG A 205 -24.84 12.87 -1.83
C ARG A 205 -26.12 13.64 -1.53
N ARG A 206 -26.06 14.56 -0.55
CA ARG A 206 -27.22 15.42 -0.23
C ARG A 206 -27.52 16.49 -1.30
N LYS A 207 -26.56 16.75 -2.18
CA LYS A 207 -26.71 17.74 -3.27
C LYS A 207 -27.21 17.13 -4.59
N LYS A 208 -27.30 15.82 -4.66
CA LYS A 208 -27.86 15.05 -5.78
C LYS A 208 -29.29 14.63 -5.51
#